data_2721f89cb0d3ed07f059ac38b02ea3cb
#
_entry.id   2721f89cb0d3ed07f059ac38b02ea3cb
#
_cell.length_a   1.000
_cell.length_b   1.000
_cell.length_c   1.000
_cell.angle_alpha   90.00
_cell.angle_beta   90.00
_cell.angle_gamma   90.00
#
_symmetry.space_group_name_H-M   'P 1'
#
loop_
_entity.id
_entity.type
_entity.pdbx_description
1 polymer ?
#
loop_
_entity_poly.entity_id
_entity_poly.type
_entity_poly.pdbx_seq_one_letter_code
_entity_poly.pdbx_strand_id
1 'polypeptide(L)'
;MSVDFQKIADSMSAMTCVVSVELLPNEDHNRFRIVAGNKAYVDSIEHPAPGTQMLSSTFVPNSEYTDYLTRDLNFEEYCYAAAVEKKCMHSYAHPDRMDVWLNMMFIPLDADEGGLSYCLYMMEISFEADSEQLSASSGQVASSVLDICIKLRGTNDFKATMKDVIFGIRKLCDAEHCCVLVMNDLDRSCYVLGESFGENTPLLPMETYLDNDFYDIAESWAGTIAGSNCLIVKNESDMELVRERNPIWHASLMDAGCRNIVLFPLKSRNQLLGYIWAINYDESLAVKIKETLEVTTFILGSELGNYLLLDRLRLIGSKDMLTGVMNRNEMNNYVDELSHGSSDDKTVAVVFADLNGLKTVNDLEGHNAGDLLLKNAANVLRSVFAEEEIFRAGGDVRKTAV
;
A
#
# COMPACT_ATOMS: atom_id res chain seq x y z
N MET A 1 -6.92 17.50 44.73
CA MET A 1 -5.90 18.41 44.16
C MET A 1 -6.07 18.30 42.65
N SER A 2 -6.34 19.40 41.96
CA SER A 2 -6.38 19.37 40.49
C SER A 2 -4.98 19.01 39.97
N VAL A 3 -4.91 18.11 39.03
CA VAL A 3 -3.65 17.69 38.41
C VAL A 3 -3.14 18.84 37.53
N ASP A 4 -1.87 19.20 37.70
CA ASP A 4 -1.21 20.21 36.84
C ASP A 4 -0.64 19.54 35.60
N PHE A 5 -1.45 19.46 34.54
CA PHE A 5 -1.09 18.81 33.29
C PHE A 5 0.07 19.50 32.57
N GLN A 6 0.18 20.84 32.67
CA GLN A 6 1.31 21.56 32.08
C GLN A 6 2.64 21.12 32.72
N LYS A 7 2.65 20.99 34.06
CA LYS A 7 3.85 20.55 34.76
C LYS A 7 4.23 19.10 34.41
N ILE A 8 3.25 18.24 34.13
CA ILE A 8 3.51 16.87 33.64
C ILE A 8 4.18 16.92 32.27
N ALA A 9 3.60 17.67 31.33
CA ALA A 9 4.17 17.80 29.99
C ALA A 9 5.59 18.38 30.03
N ASP A 10 5.80 19.46 30.80
CA ASP A 10 7.10 20.15 30.92
C ASP A 10 8.19 19.30 31.62
N SER A 11 7.83 18.21 32.30
CA SER A 11 8.79 17.30 32.91
C SER A 11 9.44 16.35 31.88
N MET A 12 8.93 16.29 30.66
CA MET A 12 9.39 15.41 29.59
C MET A 12 10.32 16.17 28.62
N SER A 13 11.40 15.48 28.16
CA SER A 13 12.34 16.04 27.19
C SER A 13 11.88 15.87 25.74
N ALA A 14 11.13 14.80 25.43
CA ALA A 14 10.55 14.57 24.12
C ALA A 14 9.37 15.52 23.85
N MET A 15 8.96 15.70 22.59
CA MET A 15 7.71 16.40 22.25
C MET A 15 6.54 15.70 22.94
N THR A 16 5.87 16.42 23.85
CA THR A 16 4.88 15.82 24.74
C THR A 16 3.69 16.72 24.93
N CYS A 17 2.50 16.16 24.84
CA CYS A 17 1.26 16.82 25.26
C CYS A 17 0.39 15.89 26.10
N VAL A 18 -0.59 16.48 26.79
CA VAL A 18 -1.65 15.76 27.49
C VAL A 18 -2.92 15.87 26.67
N VAL A 19 -3.52 14.73 26.37
CA VAL A 19 -4.77 14.62 25.62
C VAL A 19 -5.88 14.22 26.59
N SER A 20 -7.01 14.93 26.56
CA SER A 20 -8.26 14.52 27.19
C SER A 20 -9.17 13.82 26.18
N VAL A 21 -9.83 12.77 26.63
CA VAL A 21 -10.86 12.04 25.89
C VAL A 21 -12.19 12.20 26.63
N GLU A 22 -13.17 12.79 25.94
CA GLU A 22 -14.54 12.96 26.41
C GLU A 22 -15.43 11.98 25.66
N LEU A 23 -16.05 11.05 26.40
CA LEU A 23 -16.99 10.10 25.83
C LEU A 23 -18.36 10.78 25.65
N LEU A 24 -18.84 10.82 24.44
CA LEU A 24 -20.10 11.46 24.05
C LEU A 24 -21.13 10.40 23.61
N PRO A 25 -21.88 9.78 24.53
CA PRO A 25 -22.74 8.63 24.22
C PRO A 25 -23.86 8.92 23.20
N ASN A 26 -24.16 10.17 22.93
CA ASN A 26 -25.19 10.61 22.00
C ASN A 26 -24.63 11.28 20.74
N GLU A 27 -23.32 11.32 20.55
CA GLU A 27 -22.66 11.86 19.36
C GLU A 27 -21.95 10.73 18.60
N ASP A 28 -21.75 10.90 17.31
CA ASP A 28 -21.16 9.87 16.44
C ASP A 28 -19.68 9.62 16.70
N HIS A 29 -19.02 10.48 17.51
CA HIS A 29 -17.59 10.36 17.84
C HIS A 29 -17.27 10.98 19.19
N ASN A 30 -16.19 10.47 19.83
CA ASN A 30 -15.62 11.04 21.04
C ASN A 30 -14.88 12.35 20.75
N ARG A 31 -14.70 13.18 21.76
CA ARG A 31 -13.98 14.44 21.62
C ARG A 31 -12.57 14.33 22.21
N PHE A 32 -11.57 14.76 21.43
CA PHE A 32 -10.16 14.68 21.80
C PHE A 32 -9.56 16.09 21.85
N ARG A 33 -9.09 16.52 23.03
CA ARG A 33 -8.54 17.87 23.23
C ARG A 33 -7.11 17.82 23.71
N ILE A 34 -6.27 18.73 23.22
CA ILE A 34 -4.92 18.92 23.72
C ILE A 34 -4.98 19.89 24.89
N VAL A 35 -4.88 19.33 26.10
CA VAL A 35 -5.06 20.10 27.34
C VAL A 35 -3.83 20.95 27.66
N ALA A 36 -2.64 20.37 27.46
CA ALA A 36 -1.36 21.01 27.70
C ALA A 36 -0.29 20.43 26.77
N GLY A 37 0.74 21.20 26.45
CA GLY A 37 1.89 20.73 25.68
C GLY A 37 3.17 21.37 26.18
N ASN A 38 4.28 20.59 26.18
CA ASN A 38 5.58 21.20 26.49
C ASN A 38 6.06 22.08 25.33
N LYS A 39 7.13 22.85 25.57
CA LYS A 39 7.65 23.78 24.57
C LYS A 39 7.92 23.09 23.21
N ALA A 40 8.52 21.89 23.20
CA ALA A 40 8.85 21.18 21.96
C ALA A 40 7.59 20.80 21.15
N TYR A 41 6.52 20.41 21.84
CA TYR A 41 5.24 20.12 21.20
C TYR A 41 4.57 21.40 20.65
N VAL A 42 4.55 22.47 21.42
CA VAL A 42 3.99 23.77 20.97
C VAL A 42 4.79 24.30 19.79
N ASP A 43 6.11 24.28 19.85
CA ASP A 43 6.99 24.70 18.75
C ASP A 43 6.72 23.88 17.46
N SER A 44 6.35 22.60 17.57
CA SER A 44 6.02 21.77 16.38
C SER A 44 4.72 22.20 15.69
N ILE A 45 3.81 22.85 16.41
CA ILE A 45 2.57 23.44 15.85
C ILE A 45 2.84 24.84 15.30
N GLU A 46 3.54 25.67 16.07
CA GLU A 46 3.73 27.09 15.74
C GLU A 46 4.85 27.31 14.71
N HIS A 47 5.82 26.41 14.66
CA HIS A 47 6.96 26.41 13.74
C HIS A 47 7.15 25.03 13.09
N PRO A 48 6.17 24.55 12.31
CA PRO A 48 6.20 23.19 11.77
C PRO A 48 7.41 22.98 10.83
N ALA A 49 7.88 21.74 10.79
CA ALA A 49 8.94 21.34 9.86
C ALA A 49 8.52 21.57 8.40
N PRO A 50 9.46 21.85 7.48
CA PRO A 50 9.15 22.00 6.06
C PRO A 50 8.37 20.81 5.50
N GLY A 51 7.26 21.08 4.81
CA GLY A 51 6.38 20.04 4.24
C GLY A 51 5.23 19.62 5.16
N THR A 52 5.21 20.02 6.43
CA THR A 52 4.08 19.76 7.33
C THR A 52 3.01 20.83 7.16
N GLN A 53 1.77 20.42 6.84
CA GLN A 53 0.62 21.34 6.75
C GLN A 53 -0.15 21.32 8.07
N MET A 54 -0.11 22.43 8.80
CA MET A 54 -0.93 22.66 9.97
C MET A 54 -2.16 23.49 9.58
N LEU A 55 -3.32 23.16 10.16
CA LEU A 55 -4.57 23.91 9.95
C LEU A 55 -4.54 25.22 10.73
N SER A 56 -3.85 25.27 11.88
CA SER A 56 -3.59 26.46 12.68
C SER A 56 -2.15 26.50 13.11
N SER A 57 -1.55 27.69 13.15
CA SER A 57 -0.18 27.94 13.59
C SER A 57 -0.08 28.57 14.98
N THR A 58 -1.16 28.52 15.77
CA THR A 58 -1.17 29.07 17.14
C THR A 58 -1.75 28.04 18.07
N PHE A 59 -0.96 27.60 19.04
CA PHE A 59 -1.42 26.65 20.05
C PHE A 59 -2.34 27.29 21.08
N VAL A 60 -3.50 26.67 21.31
CA VAL A 60 -4.46 27.08 22.33
C VAL A 60 -4.70 25.89 23.27
N PRO A 61 -4.32 25.98 24.56
CA PRO A 61 -4.61 24.91 25.52
C PRO A 61 -6.08 24.53 25.57
N ASN A 62 -6.36 23.24 25.70
CA ASN A 62 -7.72 22.67 25.76
C ASN A 62 -8.57 22.85 24.48
N SER A 63 -7.92 23.05 23.32
CA SER A 63 -8.58 23.01 22.01
C SER A 63 -8.64 21.59 21.46
N GLU A 64 -9.51 21.35 20.50
CA GLU A 64 -9.57 20.07 19.82
C GLU A 64 -8.31 19.86 18.96
N TYR A 65 -7.78 18.64 18.91
CA TYR A 65 -6.59 18.36 18.08
C TYR A 65 -6.87 18.60 16.59
N THR A 66 -8.13 18.48 16.18
CA THR A 66 -8.60 18.75 14.82
C THR A 66 -8.54 20.24 14.42
N ASP A 67 -8.32 21.14 15.37
CA ASP A 67 -7.99 22.53 15.05
C ASP A 67 -6.61 22.69 14.41
N TYR A 68 -5.71 21.71 14.63
CA TYR A 68 -4.33 21.72 14.15
C TYR A 68 -4.08 20.76 13.01
N LEU A 69 -4.69 19.57 13.05
CA LEU A 69 -4.45 18.47 12.14
C LEU A 69 -5.77 17.93 11.59
N THR A 70 -5.72 17.36 10.40
CA THR A 70 -6.85 16.62 9.86
C THR A 70 -7.17 15.44 10.78
N ARG A 71 -8.47 15.18 11.01
CA ARG A 71 -8.93 14.07 11.85
C ARG A 71 -8.25 12.75 11.46
N ASP A 72 -7.67 12.04 12.43
CA ASP A 72 -6.95 10.78 12.27
C ASP A 72 -7.50 9.72 13.22
N LEU A 73 -8.21 8.74 12.67
CA LEU A 73 -8.82 7.65 13.43
C LEU A 73 -7.78 6.80 14.18
N ASN A 74 -6.55 6.71 13.66
CA ASN A 74 -5.47 5.99 14.34
C ASN A 74 -5.05 6.71 15.63
N PHE A 75 -4.88 8.03 15.55
CA PHE A 75 -4.56 8.84 16.72
C PHE A 75 -5.66 8.77 17.77
N GLU A 76 -6.93 8.89 17.34
CA GLU A 76 -8.11 8.80 18.22
C GLU A 76 -8.16 7.43 18.92
N GLU A 77 -7.91 6.34 18.19
CA GLU A 77 -7.90 4.98 18.75
C GLU A 77 -6.83 4.81 19.83
N TYR A 78 -5.61 5.24 19.57
CA TYR A 78 -4.52 5.13 20.53
C TYR A 78 -4.75 6.01 21.77
N CYS A 79 -5.28 7.22 21.58
CA CYS A 79 -5.69 8.08 22.69
C CYS A 79 -6.80 7.43 23.52
N TYR A 80 -7.81 6.84 22.85
CA TYR A 80 -8.90 6.14 23.54
C TYR A 80 -8.39 4.95 24.35
N ALA A 81 -7.61 4.07 23.74
CA ALA A 81 -7.04 2.92 24.43
C ALA A 81 -6.18 3.32 25.64
N ALA A 82 -5.41 4.41 25.51
CA ALA A 82 -4.59 4.87 26.61
C ALA A 82 -5.40 5.60 27.70
N ALA A 83 -6.25 6.54 27.32
CA ALA A 83 -6.97 7.37 28.29
C ALA A 83 -8.11 6.59 28.98
N VAL A 84 -8.89 5.81 28.24
CA VAL A 84 -10.13 5.16 28.73
C VAL A 84 -9.87 3.72 29.16
N GLU A 85 -9.22 2.92 28.30
CA GLU A 85 -8.93 1.51 28.61
C GLU A 85 -7.69 1.32 29.49
N LYS A 86 -6.96 2.40 29.76
CA LYS A 86 -5.74 2.43 30.61
C LYS A 86 -4.62 1.51 30.11
N LYS A 87 -4.48 1.40 28.80
CA LYS A 87 -3.42 0.62 28.15
C LYS A 87 -2.27 1.53 27.71
N CYS A 88 -1.02 1.15 27.96
CA CYS A 88 0.11 1.80 27.30
C CYS A 88 0.13 1.40 25.84
N MET A 89 0.12 2.38 24.94
CA MET A 89 0.15 2.16 23.50
C MET A 89 1.45 2.70 22.92
N HIS A 90 1.97 2.03 21.91
CA HIS A 90 3.15 2.43 21.15
C HIS A 90 2.87 2.30 19.67
N SER A 91 3.33 3.25 18.88
CA SER A 91 3.25 3.20 17.42
C SER A 91 4.55 3.74 16.84
N TYR A 92 5.10 3.02 15.89
CA TYR A 92 6.28 3.45 15.13
C TYR A 92 5.90 3.49 13.67
N ALA A 93 5.71 4.70 13.12
CA ALA A 93 5.10 4.91 11.82
C ALA A 93 5.94 5.82 10.92
N HIS A 94 5.84 5.59 9.60
CA HIS A 94 6.37 6.48 8.56
C HIS A 94 5.18 7.11 7.81
N PRO A 95 4.77 8.34 8.16
CA PRO A 95 3.63 8.99 7.52
C PRO A 95 3.89 9.32 6.06
N ASP A 96 2.87 9.23 5.24
CA ASP A 96 2.96 9.42 3.79
C ASP A 96 3.45 10.80 3.33
N ARG A 97 3.24 11.82 4.16
CA ARG A 97 3.53 13.22 3.80
C ARG A 97 4.86 13.73 4.33
N MET A 98 5.56 12.94 5.13
CA MET A 98 6.81 13.33 5.76
C MET A 98 7.83 12.22 5.59
N ASP A 99 9.04 12.55 5.14
CA ASP A 99 10.13 11.59 5.04
C ASP A 99 10.83 11.43 6.40
N VAL A 100 10.03 11.07 7.41
CA VAL A 100 10.47 10.89 8.79
C VAL A 100 9.78 9.69 9.43
N TRP A 101 10.42 9.13 10.42
CA TRP A 101 9.85 8.10 11.29
C TRP A 101 9.38 8.74 12.58
N LEU A 102 8.15 8.41 12.99
CA LEU A 102 7.52 8.85 14.21
C LEU A 102 7.48 7.71 15.23
N ASN A 103 8.19 7.88 16.32
CA ASN A 103 8.09 7.02 17.50
C ASN A 103 7.12 7.65 18.48
N MET A 104 5.93 7.06 18.63
CA MET A 104 4.82 7.62 19.39
C MET A 104 4.46 6.72 20.55
N MET A 105 4.34 7.30 21.73
CA MET A 105 3.90 6.61 22.96
C MET A 105 2.68 7.32 23.53
N PHE A 106 1.70 6.51 23.93
CA PHE A 106 0.49 6.96 24.59
C PHE A 106 0.41 6.28 25.98
N ILE A 107 0.56 7.06 27.02
CA ILE A 107 0.68 6.58 28.39
C ILE A 107 -0.56 6.98 29.17
N PRO A 108 -1.27 6.04 29.82
CA PRO A 108 -2.44 6.38 30.62
C PRO A 108 -2.09 7.29 31.80
N LEU A 109 -2.93 8.26 32.06
CA LEU A 109 -2.87 9.08 33.26
C LEU A 109 -4.05 8.69 34.17
N ASP A 110 -3.75 8.48 35.45
CA ASP A 110 -4.75 8.23 36.49
C ASP A 110 -5.24 9.57 37.09
N ALA A 111 -5.94 10.33 36.25
CA ALA A 111 -6.37 11.68 36.57
C ALA A 111 -7.79 11.96 36.07
N ASP A 112 -8.66 10.95 36.07
CA ASP A 112 -10.03 11.08 35.55
C ASP A 112 -10.82 12.09 36.40
N GLU A 113 -11.34 13.12 35.78
CA GLU A 113 -12.08 14.20 36.44
C GLU A 113 -13.26 14.63 35.56
N GLY A 114 -14.46 14.69 36.13
CA GLY A 114 -15.63 15.25 35.44
C GLY A 114 -16.11 14.52 34.18
N GLY A 115 -15.82 13.19 34.06
CA GLY A 115 -16.17 12.38 32.87
C GLY A 115 -15.13 12.46 31.76
N LEU A 116 -14.00 13.13 32.01
CA LEU A 116 -12.84 13.17 31.10
C LEU A 116 -11.81 12.17 31.55
N SER A 117 -11.27 11.42 30.61
CA SER A 117 -10.12 10.54 30.79
C SER A 117 -8.89 11.13 30.09
N TYR A 118 -7.69 10.84 30.58
CA TYR A 118 -6.48 11.51 30.09
C TYR A 118 -5.38 10.53 29.75
N CYS A 119 -4.60 10.87 28.73
CA CYS A 119 -3.33 10.22 28.42
C CYS A 119 -2.24 11.23 28.11
N LEU A 120 -1.01 10.80 28.30
CA LEU A 120 0.19 11.51 27.84
C LEU A 120 0.54 11.00 26.44
N TYR A 121 0.64 11.90 25.49
CA TYR A 121 1.12 11.63 24.15
C TYR A 121 2.55 12.17 23.99
N MET A 122 3.48 11.28 23.67
CA MET A 122 4.87 11.60 23.43
C MET A 122 5.25 11.21 22.01
N MET A 123 6.05 12.04 21.34
CA MET A 123 6.51 11.81 19.99
C MET A 123 8.00 12.14 19.85
N GLU A 124 8.73 11.25 19.18
CA GLU A 124 10.09 11.46 18.74
C GLU A 124 10.16 11.32 17.23
N ILE A 125 10.98 12.16 16.59
CA ILE A 125 11.13 12.15 15.12
C ILE A 125 12.55 11.69 14.80
N SER A 126 12.67 10.73 13.88
CA SER A 126 13.96 10.31 13.32
C SER A 126 13.90 10.31 11.79
N PHE A 127 15.07 10.49 11.14
CA PHE A 127 15.19 10.46 9.67
C PHE A 127 15.59 9.08 9.15
N GLU A 128 15.94 8.16 10.03
CA GLU A 128 16.32 6.79 9.68
C GLU A 128 15.44 5.81 10.44
N ALA A 129 15.14 4.67 9.78
CA ALA A 129 14.39 3.59 10.39
C ALA A 129 15.21 2.94 11.52
N ASP A 130 14.59 2.75 12.66
CA ASP A 130 15.18 2.01 13.78
C ASP A 130 14.59 0.59 13.82
N SER A 131 15.47 -0.39 13.61
CA SER A 131 15.08 -1.81 13.60
C SER A 131 14.62 -2.33 14.95
N GLU A 132 15.10 -1.74 16.06
CA GLU A 132 14.67 -2.13 17.40
C GLU A 132 13.24 -1.65 17.66
N GLN A 133 12.90 -0.46 17.20
CA GLN A 133 11.54 0.09 17.30
C GLN A 133 10.55 -0.70 16.41
N LEU A 134 10.95 -1.07 15.19
CA LEU A 134 10.16 -1.93 14.30
C LEU A 134 9.93 -3.32 14.91
N SER A 135 10.87 -3.85 15.70
CA SER A 135 10.79 -5.17 16.33
C SER A 135 10.13 -5.16 17.71
N ALA A 136 9.83 -4.00 18.28
CA ALA A 136 9.15 -3.86 19.57
C ALA A 136 7.68 -4.33 19.54
N SER A 137 7.13 -4.55 18.34
CA SER A 137 5.86 -5.25 18.13
C SER A 137 5.91 -6.63 18.79
N SER A 138 4.75 -7.18 19.17
CA SER A 138 4.67 -8.48 19.84
C SER A 138 5.52 -9.54 19.11
N GLY A 139 6.23 -10.40 19.86
CA GLY A 139 7.11 -11.43 19.28
C GLY A 139 6.39 -12.34 18.27
N GLN A 140 5.06 -12.43 18.32
CA GLN A 140 4.24 -13.17 17.36
C GLN A 140 4.15 -12.43 16.00
N VAL A 141 4.00 -11.11 16.01
CA VAL A 141 3.99 -10.28 14.80
C VAL A 141 5.37 -10.34 14.14
N ALA A 142 6.45 -10.16 14.89
CA ALA A 142 7.81 -10.23 14.38
C ALA A 142 8.13 -11.59 13.73
N SER A 143 7.72 -12.71 14.36
CA SER A 143 7.88 -14.04 13.79
C SER A 143 7.11 -14.25 12.50
N SER A 144 5.88 -13.77 12.43
CA SER A 144 5.03 -13.87 11.23
C SER A 144 5.59 -13.04 10.06
N VAL A 145 6.08 -11.85 10.36
CA VAL A 145 6.73 -10.98 9.37
C VAL A 145 8.01 -11.60 8.84
N LEU A 146 8.83 -12.21 9.70
CA LEU A 146 10.04 -12.92 9.29
C LEU A 146 9.73 -14.11 8.38
N ASP A 147 8.67 -14.88 8.67
CA ASP A 147 8.20 -15.98 7.81
C ASP A 147 7.80 -15.47 6.41
N ILE A 148 7.10 -14.33 6.34
CA ILE A 148 6.77 -13.66 5.09
C ILE A 148 8.03 -13.29 4.30
N CYS A 149 9.03 -12.69 4.96
CA CYS A 149 10.29 -12.32 4.33
C CYS A 149 11.02 -13.53 3.74
N ILE A 150 11.08 -14.63 4.51
CA ILE A 150 11.75 -15.86 4.08
C ILE A 150 11.04 -16.45 2.85
N LYS A 151 9.72 -16.49 2.85
CA LYS A 151 8.92 -17.00 1.72
C LYS A 151 9.14 -16.17 0.46
N LEU A 152 9.10 -14.85 0.56
CA LEU A 152 9.25 -13.96 -0.61
C LEU A 152 10.66 -13.99 -1.21
N ARG A 153 11.72 -14.12 -0.39
CA ARG A 153 13.09 -14.17 -0.88
C ARG A 153 13.50 -15.49 -1.54
N GLY A 154 12.84 -16.56 -1.19
CA GLY A 154 13.18 -17.92 -1.68
C GLY A 154 12.41 -18.37 -2.90
N THR A 155 11.54 -17.53 -3.48
CA THR A 155 10.58 -17.97 -4.50
C THR A 155 11.05 -17.68 -5.93
N ASN A 156 10.77 -18.64 -6.82
CA ASN A 156 10.86 -18.44 -8.27
C ASN A 156 9.52 -17.93 -8.87
N ASP A 157 8.42 -18.10 -8.13
CA ASP A 157 7.08 -17.62 -8.50
C ASP A 157 6.55 -16.65 -7.44
N PHE A 158 6.79 -15.36 -7.67
CA PHE A 158 6.38 -14.29 -6.77
C PHE A 158 4.86 -14.23 -6.59
N LYS A 159 4.09 -14.42 -7.68
CA LYS A 159 2.62 -14.34 -7.64
C LYS A 159 2.02 -15.48 -6.81
N ALA A 160 2.48 -16.70 -6.99
CA ALA A 160 2.02 -17.84 -6.19
C ALA A 160 2.37 -17.64 -4.71
N THR A 161 3.60 -17.22 -4.41
CA THR A 161 4.04 -16.96 -3.03
C THR A 161 3.25 -15.83 -2.39
N MET A 162 2.91 -14.78 -3.13
CA MET A 162 2.11 -13.67 -2.63
C MET A 162 0.71 -14.13 -2.19
N LYS A 163 0.08 -15.08 -2.91
CA LYS A 163 -1.20 -15.67 -2.48
C LYS A 163 -1.10 -16.36 -1.11
N ASP A 164 -0.01 -17.11 -0.87
CA ASP A 164 0.23 -17.78 0.41
C ASP A 164 0.49 -16.76 1.54
N VAL A 165 1.20 -15.67 1.23
CA VAL A 165 1.45 -14.58 2.17
C VAL A 165 0.14 -13.90 2.56
N ILE A 166 -0.71 -13.56 1.60
CA ILE A 166 -2.01 -12.91 1.83
C ILE A 166 -2.95 -13.82 2.63
N PHE A 167 -2.94 -15.12 2.33
CA PHE A 167 -3.68 -16.09 3.14
C PHE A 167 -3.22 -16.10 4.59
N GLY A 168 -1.90 -16.04 4.84
CA GLY A 168 -1.33 -15.94 6.18
C GLY A 168 -1.74 -14.66 6.90
N ILE A 169 -1.66 -13.52 6.22
CA ILE A 169 -2.07 -12.21 6.75
C ILE A 169 -3.56 -12.21 7.10
N ARG A 170 -4.43 -12.70 6.20
CA ARG A 170 -5.87 -12.81 6.47
C ARG A 170 -6.16 -13.59 7.75
N LYS A 171 -5.46 -14.73 7.94
CA LYS A 171 -5.62 -15.54 9.17
C LYS A 171 -5.14 -14.82 10.42
N LEU A 172 -4.04 -14.06 10.34
CA LEU A 172 -3.54 -13.26 11.46
C LEU A 172 -4.50 -12.15 11.86
N CYS A 173 -5.18 -11.58 10.86
CA CYS A 173 -6.19 -10.53 11.04
C CYS A 173 -7.58 -11.08 11.43
N ASP A 174 -7.81 -12.39 11.34
CA ASP A 174 -9.14 -13.01 11.46
C ASP A 174 -10.20 -12.30 10.60
N ALA A 175 -9.81 -11.93 9.38
CA ALA A 175 -10.64 -11.15 8.47
C ALA A 175 -11.42 -12.05 7.50
N GLU A 176 -12.59 -11.60 7.03
CA GLU A 176 -13.35 -12.31 6.00
C GLU A 176 -12.68 -12.23 4.63
N HIS A 177 -11.95 -11.13 4.36
CA HIS A 177 -11.22 -10.97 3.11
C HIS A 177 -9.97 -10.11 3.30
N CYS A 178 -8.91 -10.47 2.61
CA CYS A 178 -7.68 -9.69 2.51
C CYS A 178 -7.22 -9.69 1.04
N CYS A 179 -6.78 -8.53 0.54
CA CYS A 179 -6.40 -8.37 -0.85
C CYS A 179 -5.18 -7.44 -0.98
N VAL A 180 -4.36 -7.72 -1.97
CA VAL A 180 -3.32 -6.81 -2.47
C VAL A 180 -3.66 -6.41 -3.91
N LEU A 181 -3.91 -5.13 -4.08
CA LEU A 181 -4.15 -4.47 -5.36
C LEU A 181 -2.87 -3.75 -5.80
N VAL A 182 -2.47 -3.95 -7.04
CA VAL A 182 -1.36 -3.21 -7.67
C VAL A 182 -1.93 -2.19 -8.62
N MET A 183 -1.35 -1.00 -8.60
CA MET A 183 -1.68 0.12 -9.50
C MET A 183 -0.56 0.32 -10.51
N ASN A 184 -0.92 0.52 -11.76
CA ASN A 184 0.03 0.83 -12.82
C ASN A 184 -0.25 2.24 -13.35
N ASP A 185 0.63 3.19 -13.02
CA ASP A 185 0.49 4.61 -13.39
C ASP A 185 0.62 4.86 -14.91
N LEU A 186 1.26 3.93 -15.65
CA LEU A 186 1.54 4.13 -17.08
C LEU A 186 0.29 3.97 -17.96
N ASP A 187 -0.53 2.99 -17.64
CA ASP A 187 -1.77 2.68 -18.38
C ASP A 187 -3.03 2.94 -17.55
N ARG A 188 -2.87 3.46 -16.32
CA ARG A 188 -3.93 3.74 -15.36
C ARG A 188 -4.83 2.53 -15.13
N SER A 189 -4.18 1.39 -14.90
CA SER A 189 -4.87 0.12 -14.61
C SER A 189 -4.60 -0.37 -13.20
N CYS A 190 -5.50 -1.21 -12.71
CA CYS A 190 -5.33 -1.94 -11.47
C CYS A 190 -5.45 -3.44 -11.73
N TYR A 191 -4.72 -4.24 -10.97
CA TYR A 191 -4.90 -5.68 -10.97
C TYR A 191 -4.69 -6.28 -9.57
N VAL A 192 -5.33 -7.41 -9.33
CA VAL A 192 -5.20 -8.16 -8.09
C VAL A 192 -3.92 -8.99 -8.13
N LEU A 193 -2.97 -8.70 -7.25
CA LEU A 193 -1.78 -9.51 -7.10
C LEU A 193 -2.07 -10.80 -6.33
N GLY A 194 -2.98 -10.72 -5.38
CA GLY A 194 -3.52 -11.85 -4.64
C GLY A 194 -4.62 -11.43 -3.69
N GLU A 195 -5.50 -12.37 -3.40
CA GLU A 195 -6.59 -12.21 -2.44
C GLU A 195 -6.86 -13.53 -1.70
N SER A 196 -7.45 -13.42 -0.52
CA SER A 196 -7.82 -14.57 0.31
C SER A 196 -9.16 -14.31 1.00
N PHE A 197 -10.02 -15.31 0.97
CA PHE A 197 -11.37 -15.30 1.56
C PHE A 197 -11.43 -16.17 2.81
N GLY A 198 -12.28 -15.76 3.76
CA GLY A 198 -12.72 -16.58 4.87
C GLY A 198 -13.69 -17.67 4.43
N GLU A 199 -13.95 -18.61 5.32
CA GLU A 199 -14.95 -19.66 5.07
C GLU A 199 -16.37 -19.05 5.05
N ASN A 200 -17.15 -19.40 4.03
CA ASN A 200 -18.57 -18.99 3.88
C ASN A 200 -18.82 -17.48 3.80
N THR A 201 -17.84 -16.69 3.33
CA THR A 201 -18.06 -15.25 3.09
C THR A 201 -18.93 -15.01 1.86
N PRO A 202 -19.87 -14.05 1.89
CA PRO A 202 -20.64 -13.65 0.71
C PRO A 202 -19.89 -12.67 -0.21
N LEU A 203 -18.68 -12.25 0.18
CA LEU A 203 -17.89 -11.27 -0.57
C LEU A 203 -17.49 -11.81 -1.95
N LEU A 204 -17.52 -10.94 -2.96
CA LEU A 204 -17.11 -11.27 -4.32
C LEU A 204 -15.61 -11.02 -4.53
N PRO A 205 -14.98 -11.72 -5.50
CA PRO A 205 -13.60 -11.44 -5.90
C PRO A 205 -13.42 -9.99 -6.32
N MET A 206 -12.27 -9.40 -5.97
CA MET A 206 -11.95 -8.00 -6.26
C MET A 206 -11.97 -7.72 -7.77
N GLU A 207 -11.60 -8.69 -8.61
CA GLU A 207 -11.66 -8.57 -10.07
C GLU A 207 -13.07 -8.23 -10.58
N THR A 208 -14.14 -8.55 -9.81
CA THR A 208 -15.53 -8.21 -10.15
C THR A 208 -15.79 -6.71 -10.17
N TYR A 209 -15.00 -5.95 -9.41
CA TYR A 209 -15.14 -4.50 -9.24
C TYR A 209 -14.17 -3.71 -10.11
N LEU A 210 -13.18 -4.36 -10.74
CA LEU A 210 -12.18 -3.70 -11.58
C LEU A 210 -12.77 -3.36 -12.94
N ASP A 211 -13.14 -2.10 -13.12
CA ASP A 211 -13.53 -1.52 -14.40
C ASP A 211 -12.52 -0.44 -14.84
N ASN A 212 -12.82 0.24 -15.95
CA ASN A 212 -11.92 1.27 -16.51
C ASN A 212 -11.74 2.48 -15.59
N ASP A 213 -12.67 2.73 -14.68
CA ASP A 213 -12.67 3.91 -13.79
C ASP A 213 -12.11 3.57 -12.40
N PHE A 214 -11.84 2.28 -12.12
CA PHE A 214 -11.42 1.84 -10.79
C PHE A 214 -10.05 2.41 -10.37
N TYR A 215 -9.17 2.70 -11.32
CA TYR A 215 -7.88 3.34 -11.02
C TYR A 215 -8.08 4.68 -10.30
N ASP A 216 -9.01 5.52 -10.77
CA ASP A 216 -9.30 6.84 -10.19
C ASP A 216 -9.88 6.71 -8.78
N ILE A 217 -10.70 5.68 -8.53
CA ILE A 217 -11.20 5.36 -7.20
C ILE A 217 -10.04 4.98 -6.27
N ALA A 218 -9.16 4.07 -6.69
CA ALA A 218 -8.03 3.64 -5.90
C ALA A 218 -7.03 4.79 -5.63
N GLU A 219 -6.77 5.64 -6.62
CA GLU A 219 -5.93 6.84 -6.48
C GLU A 219 -6.48 7.80 -5.41
N SER A 220 -7.81 7.94 -5.32
CA SER A 220 -8.49 8.79 -4.34
C SER A 220 -8.35 8.33 -2.88
N TRP A 221 -7.98 7.06 -2.65
CA TRP A 221 -7.82 6.52 -1.29
C TRP A 221 -6.69 7.20 -0.51
N ALA A 222 -5.65 7.64 -1.19
CA ALA A 222 -4.57 8.41 -0.56
C ALA A 222 -5.10 9.70 0.12
N GLY A 223 -6.05 10.39 -0.53
CA GLY A 223 -6.75 11.55 0.05
C GLY A 223 -7.64 11.18 1.25
N THR A 224 -8.24 9.99 1.23
CA THR A 224 -9.09 9.51 2.33
C THR A 224 -8.27 9.14 3.57
N ILE A 225 -7.08 8.55 3.39
CA ILE A 225 -6.11 8.29 4.46
C ILE A 225 -5.64 9.60 5.11
N ALA A 226 -5.66 10.71 4.36
CA ALA A 226 -5.42 12.08 4.84
C ALA A 226 -4.12 12.32 5.62
N GLY A 227 -3.04 11.68 5.16
CA GLY A 227 -1.69 11.92 5.70
C GLY A 227 -1.31 11.04 6.90
N SER A 228 -2.19 10.16 7.35
CA SER A 228 -1.85 9.02 8.18
C SER A 228 -1.11 7.97 7.37
N ASN A 229 -0.52 6.96 8.03
CA ASN A 229 0.12 5.84 7.35
C ASN A 229 -0.87 4.76 6.87
N CYS A 230 -2.11 4.79 7.38
CA CYS A 230 -3.17 3.85 7.02
C CYS A 230 -4.54 4.44 7.36
N LEU A 231 -5.59 3.78 6.90
CA LEU A 231 -6.98 4.04 7.32
C LEU A 231 -7.47 2.83 8.12
N ILE A 232 -8.01 3.10 9.32
CA ILE A 232 -8.71 2.10 10.14
C ILE A 232 -10.15 2.59 10.31
N VAL A 233 -11.08 1.76 9.86
CA VAL A 233 -12.53 1.95 10.05
C VAL A 233 -13.03 0.72 10.81
N LYS A 234 -13.52 0.91 12.02
CA LYS A 234 -13.97 -0.19 12.87
C LYS A 234 -15.48 -0.39 12.84
N ASN A 235 -16.22 0.70 12.75
CA ASN A 235 -17.66 0.73 12.93
C ASN A 235 -18.34 1.77 12.00
N GLU A 236 -19.65 1.91 12.11
CA GLU A 236 -20.43 2.86 11.33
C GLU A 236 -20.01 4.31 11.52
N SER A 237 -19.64 4.70 12.75
CA SER A 237 -19.18 6.08 13.04
C SER A 237 -17.89 6.42 12.32
N ASP A 238 -16.95 5.47 12.26
CA ASP A 238 -15.70 5.65 11.50
C ASP A 238 -15.97 5.66 9.99
N MET A 239 -16.96 4.86 9.53
CA MET A 239 -17.35 4.77 8.12
C MET A 239 -17.96 6.10 7.63
N GLU A 240 -18.56 6.89 8.53
CA GLU A 240 -19.05 8.22 8.21
C GLU A 240 -17.92 9.15 7.74
N LEU A 241 -16.74 9.06 8.34
CA LEU A 241 -15.58 9.83 7.89
C LEU A 241 -15.18 9.46 6.45
N VAL A 242 -15.29 8.17 6.07
CA VAL A 242 -15.07 7.75 4.68
C VAL A 242 -16.13 8.35 3.76
N ARG A 243 -17.39 8.37 4.18
CA ARG A 243 -18.50 8.99 3.43
C ARG A 243 -18.27 10.47 3.19
N GLU A 244 -17.81 11.20 4.20
CA GLU A 244 -17.53 12.64 4.10
C GLU A 244 -16.35 12.92 3.14
N ARG A 245 -15.26 12.14 3.24
CA ARG A 245 -14.06 12.37 2.44
C ARG A 245 -14.14 11.82 1.03
N ASN A 246 -14.80 10.68 0.86
CA ASN A 246 -14.86 9.93 -0.39
C ASN A 246 -16.19 9.20 -0.55
N PRO A 247 -17.27 9.93 -0.89
CA PRO A 247 -18.61 9.33 -1.00
C PRO A 247 -18.72 8.25 -2.07
N ILE A 248 -17.91 8.33 -3.15
CA ILE A 248 -17.89 7.33 -4.22
C ILE A 248 -17.34 6.00 -3.69
N TRP A 249 -16.19 6.06 -3.03
CA TRP A 249 -15.60 4.87 -2.44
C TRP A 249 -16.46 4.30 -1.31
N HIS A 250 -17.06 5.16 -0.48
CA HIS A 250 -18.00 4.71 0.55
C HIS A 250 -19.15 3.88 -0.06
N ALA A 251 -19.76 4.37 -1.14
CA ALA A 251 -20.83 3.61 -1.83
C ALA A 251 -20.33 2.25 -2.33
N SER A 252 -19.14 2.19 -2.91
CA SER A 252 -18.51 0.94 -3.36
C SER A 252 -18.25 -0.04 -2.20
N LEU A 253 -17.80 0.46 -1.04
CA LEU A 253 -17.60 -0.36 0.16
C LEU A 253 -18.93 -0.96 0.66
N MET A 254 -20.00 -0.16 0.68
CA MET A 254 -21.32 -0.62 1.11
C MET A 254 -21.88 -1.68 0.15
N ASP A 255 -21.79 -1.46 -1.16
CA ASP A 255 -22.21 -2.42 -2.18
C ASP A 255 -21.43 -3.74 -2.09
N ALA A 256 -20.15 -3.66 -1.76
CA ALA A 256 -19.29 -4.83 -1.54
C ALA A 256 -19.56 -5.56 -0.20
N GLY A 257 -20.41 -5.03 0.70
CA GLY A 257 -20.68 -5.62 2.00
C GLY A 257 -19.56 -5.41 3.03
N CYS A 258 -18.78 -4.36 2.89
CA CYS A 258 -17.73 -4.00 3.82
C CYS A 258 -18.33 -3.33 5.07
N ARG A 259 -18.12 -3.93 6.25
CA ARG A 259 -18.56 -3.39 7.54
C ARG A 259 -17.45 -2.57 8.22
N ASN A 260 -16.22 -3.05 8.09
CA ASN A 260 -15.03 -2.39 8.62
C ASN A 260 -13.83 -2.73 7.72
N ILE A 261 -12.82 -1.87 7.73
CA ILE A 261 -11.65 -2.00 6.87
C ILE A 261 -10.39 -1.44 7.54
N VAL A 262 -9.28 -2.14 7.39
CA VAL A 262 -7.94 -1.61 7.57
C VAL A 262 -7.27 -1.58 6.21
N LEU A 263 -6.86 -0.40 5.76
CA LEU A 263 -6.24 -0.16 4.45
C LEU A 263 -4.86 0.46 4.63
N PHE A 264 -3.85 -0.16 4.01
CA PHE A 264 -2.48 0.36 3.96
C PHE A 264 -2.04 0.59 2.52
N PRO A 265 -1.36 1.72 2.23
CA PRO A 265 -0.66 1.90 0.97
C PRO A 265 0.59 1.01 0.92
N LEU A 266 0.86 0.43 -0.23
CA LEU A 266 2.11 -0.27 -0.53
C LEU A 266 3.01 0.67 -1.31
N LYS A 267 4.16 1.01 -0.74
CA LYS A 267 5.09 1.98 -1.31
C LYS A 267 6.50 1.41 -1.42
N SER A 268 7.22 1.86 -2.42
CA SER A 268 8.65 1.66 -2.55
C SER A 268 9.30 2.98 -3.00
N ARG A 269 10.32 3.46 -2.27
CA ARG A 269 11.03 4.71 -2.58
C ARG A 269 10.07 5.90 -2.82
N ASN A 270 9.10 6.11 -1.96
CA ASN A 270 8.05 7.14 -2.07
C ASN A 270 7.09 7.00 -3.26
N GLN A 271 7.18 5.96 -4.07
CA GLN A 271 6.21 5.68 -5.12
C GLN A 271 5.11 4.76 -4.58
N LEU A 272 3.86 5.14 -4.75
CA LEU A 272 2.71 4.27 -4.48
C LEU A 272 2.68 3.17 -5.54
N LEU A 273 2.63 1.92 -5.09
CA LEU A 273 2.55 0.73 -5.94
C LEU A 273 1.17 0.10 -5.92
N GLY A 274 0.37 0.43 -4.92
CA GLY A 274 -0.94 -0.13 -4.69
C GLY A 274 -1.34 -0.14 -3.22
N TYR A 275 -2.24 -1.04 -2.86
CA TYR A 275 -2.78 -1.12 -1.50
C TYR A 275 -2.93 -2.57 -1.04
N ILE A 276 -2.86 -2.76 0.28
CA ILE A 276 -3.31 -3.96 0.97
C ILE A 276 -4.40 -3.60 1.95
N TRP A 277 -5.41 -4.45 2.06
CA TRP A 277 -6.47 -4.28 3.06
C TRP A 277 -6.94 -5.58 3.65
N ALA A 278 -7.52 -5.47 4.83
CA ALA A 278 -8.30 -6.52 5.48
C ALA A 278 -9.68 -5.96 5.82
N ILE A 279 -10.76 -6.69 5.50
CA ILE A 279 -12.14 -6.27 5.78
C ILE A 279 -12.90 -7.32 6.56
N ASN A 280 -13.93 -6.84 7.27
CA ASN A 280 -14.85 -7.65 8.07
C ASN A 280 -14.12 -8.50 9.11
N TYR A 281 -13.34 -7.85 9.95
CA TYR A 281 -12.59 -8.42 11.07
C TYR A 281 -13.27 -8.12 12.40
N ASP A 282 -12.83 -8.78 13.48
CA ASP A 282 -13.26 -8.45 14.86
C ASP A 282 -12.67 -7.09 15.29
N GLU A 283 -13.52 -6.13 15.61
CA GLU A 283 -13.14 -4.77 16.01
C GLU A 283 -12.11 -4.72 17.15
N SER A 284 -12.19 -5.68 18.08
CA SER A 284 -11.25 -5.78 19.19
C SER A 284 -9.80 -6.08 18.75
N LEU A 285 -9.61 -6.55 17.52
CA LEU A 285 -8.31 -6.87 16.92
C LEU A 285 -7.74 -5.70 16.11
N ALA A 286 -8.43 -4.58 15.95
CA ALA A 286 -8.04 -3.47 15.07
C ALA A 286 -6.59 -3.00 15.30
N VAL A 287 -6.18 -2.81 16.56
CA VAL A 287 -4.81 -2.40 16.92
C VAL A 287 -3.80 -3.47 16.52
N LYS A 288 -4.06 -4.75 16.82
CA LYS A 288 -3.17 -5.85 16.44
C LYS A 288 -3.04 -6.00 14.93
N ILE A 289 -4.14 -5.81 14.21
CA ILE A 289 -4.18 -5.83 12.74
C ILE A 289 -3.33 -4.70 12.20
N LYS A 290 -3.49 -3.48 12.72
CA LYS A 290 -2.67 -2.32 12.35
C LYS A 290 -1.19 -2.63 12.54
N GLU A 291 -0.76 -3.04 13.73
CA GLU A 291 0.63 -3.37 14.02
C GLU A 291 1.19 -4.45 13.08
N THR A 292 0.40 -5.48 12.78
CA THR A 292 0.79 -6.56 11.86
C THR A 292 0.97 -6.03 10.44
N LEU A 293 0.01 -5.27 9.93
CA LEU A 293 0.05 -4.74 8.57
C LEU A 293 1.11 -3.65 8.42
N GLU A 294 1.34 -2.81 9.43
CA GLU A 294 2.33 -1.73 9.40
C GLU A 294 3.75 -2.26 9.12
N VAL A 295 4.19 -3.28 9.87
CA VAL A 295 5.49 -3.91 9.64
C VAL A 295 5.51 -4.71 8.34
N THR A 296 4.42 -5.43 8.05
CA THR A 296 4.32 -6.26 6.86
C THR A 296 4.35 -5.43 5.58
N THR A 297 3.64 -4.30 5.53
CA THR A 297 3.54 -3.46 4.32
C THR A 297 4.85 -2.78 3.97
N PHE A 298 5.68 -2.44 4.96
CA PHE A 298 7.02 -1.92 4.72
C PHE A 298 7.87 -2.91 3.90
N ILE A 299 7.80 -4.20 4.25
CA ILE A 299 8.53 -5.26 3.56
C ILE A 299 7.87 -5.59 2.22
N LEU A 300 6.55 -5.78 2.21
CA LEU A 300 5.81 -6.08 0.98
C LEU A 300 5.98 -4.98 -0.06
N GLY A 301 5.98 -3.71 0.32
CA GLY A 301 6.22 -2.58 -0.59
C GLY A 301 7.60 -2.67 -1.24
N SER A 302 8.63 -2.98 -0.48
CA SER A 302 10.00 -3.15 -0.99
C SER A 302 10.11 -4.34 -1.96
N GLU A 303 9.59 -5.50 -1.57
CA GLU A 303 9.66 -6.72 -2.41
C GLU A 303 8.80 -6.59 -3.67
N LEU A 304 7.61 -5.99 -3.56
CA LEU A 304 6.76 -5.67 -4.71
C LEU A 304 7.45 -4.71 -5.67
N GLY A 305 8.08 -3.64 -5.14
CA GLY A 305 8.85 -2.69 -5.95
C GLY A 305 9.99 -3.36 -6.72
N ASN A 306 10.72 -4.27 -6.08
CA ASN A 306 11.76 -5.05 -6.71
C ASN A 306 11.20 -5.98 -7.80
N TYR A 307 10.09 -6.67 -7.51
CA TYR A 307 9.41 -7.52 -8.47
C TYR A 307 8.95 -6.74 -9.72
N LEU A 308 8.26 -5.63 -9.53
CA LEU A 308 7.77 -4.78 -10.64
C LEU A 308 8.93 -4.19 -11.47
N LEU A 309 10.03 -3.81 -10.82
CA LEU A 309 11.22 -3.33 -11.51
C LEU A 309 11.85 -4.44 -12.37
N LEU A 310 12.01 -5.64 -11.82
CA LEU A 310 12.56 -6.79 -12.56
C LEU A 310 11.65 -7.20 -13.71
N ASP A 311 10.34 -7.21 -13.50
CA ASP A 311 9.35 -7.51 -14.55
C ASP A 311 9.42 -6.49 -15.69
N ARG A 312 9.51 -5.21 -15.35
CA ARG A 312 9.71 -4.13 -16.33
C ARG A 312 11.03 -4.25 -17.10
N LEU A 313 12.12 -4.59 -16.41
CA LEU A 313 13.42 -4.82 -17.06
C LEU A 313 13.36 -6.04 -18.01
N ARG A 314 12.65 -7.10 -17.63
CA ARG A 314 12.40 -8.26 -18.49
C ARG A 314 11.63 -7.85 -19.74
N LEU A 315 10.52 -7.11 -19.58
CA LEU A 315 9.72 -6.62 -20.70
C LEU A 315 10.54 -5.77 -21.68
N ILE A 316 11.34 -4.83 -21.17
CA ILE A 316 12.24 -4.02 -22.00
C ILE A 316 13.32 -4.90 -22.65
N GLY A 317 13.88 -5.84 -21.91
CA GLY A 317 14.90 -6.77 -22.41
C GLY A 317 14.37 -7.85 -23.36
N SER A 318 13.06 -8.13 -23.39
CA SER A 318 12.43 -9.16 -24.21
C SER A 318 11.95 -8.64 -25.57
N LYS A 319 11.77 -7.32 -25.74
CA LYS A 319 11.25 -6.72 -26.98
C LYS A 319 12.36 -6.19 -27.89
N ASP A 320 12.10 -6.26 -29.18
CA ASP A 320 12.91 -5.60 -30.22
C ASP A 320 12.57 -4.11 -30.29
N MET A 321 13.54 -3.25 -30.09
CA MET A 321 13.35 -1.80 -29.98
C MET A 321 12.78 -1.14 -31.26
N LEU A 322 12.95 -1.77 -32.42
CA LEU A 322 12.47 -1.21 -33.70
C LEU A 322 11.01 -1.60 -33.97
N THR A 323 10.70 -2.91 -33.79
CA THR A 323 9.42 -3.47 -34.23
C THR A 323 8.47 -3.71 -33.06
N GLY A 324 8.97 -3.75 -31.83
CA GLY A 324 8.21 -4.02 -30.60
C GLY A 324 7.75 -5.49 -30.43
N VAL A 325 8.05 -6.39 -31.39
CA VAL A 325 7.85 -7.83 -31.19
C VAL A 325 8.94 -8.41 -30.28
N MET A 326 8.83 -9.67 -29.88
CA MET A 326 9.84 -10.32 -29.05
C MET A 326 11.21 -10.35 -29.75
N ASN A 327 12.26 -10.13 -28.99
CA ASN A 327 13.63 -10.13 -29.52
C ASN A 327 14.22 -11.55 -29.59
N ARG A 328 15.46 -11.64 -30.08
CA ARG A 328 16.18 -12.92 -30.22
C ARG A 328 16.43 -13.63 -28.90
N ASN A 329 16.66 -12.88 -27.83
CA ASN A 329 16.91 -13.50 -26.53
C ASN A 329 15.65 -14.19 -26.02
N GLU A 330 14.52 -13.53 -26.15
CA GLU A 330 13.23 -14.10 -25.75
C GLU A 330 12.86 -15.31 -26.62
N MET A 331 13.16 -15.26 -27.92
CA MET A 331 13.03 -16.45 -28.77
C MET A 331 13.84 -17.65 -28.23
N ASN A 332 15.07 -17.42 -27.83
CA ASN A 332 15.90 -18.49 -27.28
C ASN A 332 15.34 -19.05 -25.98
N ASN A 333 14.91 -18.17 -25.06
CA ASN A 333 14.27 -18.56 -23.81
C ASN A 333 13.02 -19.39 -24.07
N TYR A 334 12.16 -18.97 -24.97
CA TYR A 334 10.93 -19.67 -25.34
C TYR A 334 11.21 -21.06 -25.94
N VAL A 335 12.22 -21.18 -26.81
CA VAL A 335 12.66 -22.48 -27.36
C VAL A 335 13.24 -23.40 -26.27
N ASP A 336 13.99 -22.84 -25.35
CA ASP A 336 14.55 -23.60 -24.22
C ASP A 336 13.44 -24.10 -23.29
N GLU A 337 12.42 -23.28 -22.98
CA GLU A 337 11.25 -23.71 -22.22
C GLU A 337 10.47 -24.82 -22.90
N LEU A 338 10.24 -24.71 -24.21
CA LEU A 338 9.58 -25.74 -24.98
C LEU A 338 10.37 -27.07 -24.99
N SER A 339 11.69 -26.98 -24.97
CA SER A 339 12.56 -28.16 -25.01
C SER A 339 12.71 -28.88 -23.67
N HIS A 340 12.52 -28.14 -22.55
CA HIS A 340 12.67 -28.71 -21.18
C HIS A 340 11.30 -28.89 -20.48
N GLY A 341 10.19 -28.38 -21.05
CA GLY A 341 8.85 -28.56 -20.52
C GLY A 341 8.41 -30.02 -20.57
N SER A 342 7.94 -30.55 -19.45
CA SER A 342 7.43 -31.92 -19.35
C SER A 342 6.19 -32.10 -20.24
N SER A 343 6.32 -32.89 -21.25
CA SER A 343 5.34 -33.66 -22.04
C SER A 343 3.85 -33.47 -21.71
N ASP A 344 3.26 -32.42 -22.19
CA ASP A 344 1.94 -32.55 -22.82
C ASP A 344 2.22 -32.66 -24.32
N ASP A 345 1.54 -33.61 -25.02
CA ASP A 345 1.69 -33.89 -26.46
C ASP A 345 1.21 -32.69 -27.34
N LYS A 346 1.81 -31.50 -27.14
CA LYS A 346 1.54 -30.33 -27.95
C LYS A 346 2.43 -30.33 -29.17
N THR A 347 1.81 -30.37 -30.35
CA THR A 347 2.51 -30.20 -31.61
C THR A 347 2.86 -28.73 -31.81
N VAL A 348 4.14 -28.42 -31.96
CA VAL A 348 4.67 -27.08 -32.22
C VAL A 348 5.03 -26.94 -33.68
N ALA A 349 4.59 -25.84 -34.31
CA ALA A 349 5.00 -25.45 -35.65
C ALA A 349 5.89 -24.21 -35.60
N VAL A 350 7.04 -24.23 -36.27
CA VAL A 350 7.94 -23.08 -36.37
C VAL A 350 7.87 -22.51 -37.79
N VAL A 351 7.55 -21.20 -37.89
CA VAL A 351 7.48 -20.50 -39.17
C VAL A 351 8.59 -19.47 -39.23
N PHE A 352 9.41 -19.53 -40.28
CA PHE A 352 10.41 -18.50 -40.58
C PHE A 352 9.88 -17.61 -41.70
N ALA A 353 9.82 -16.31 -41.44
CA ALA A 353 9.49 -15.31 -42.44
C ALA A 353 10.73 -14.43 -42.73
N ASP A 354 11.01 -14.19 -43.99
CA ASP A 354 12.12 -13.33 -44.46
C ASP A 354 11.59 -12.22 -45.39
N LEU A 355 12.09 -11.02 -45.22
CA LEU A 355 11.69 -9.87 -46.03
C LEU A 355 12.57 -9.72 -47.26
N ASN A 356 12.03 -10.09 -48.40
CA ASN A 356 12.72 -9.92 -49.67
C ASN A 356 12.92 -8.44 -50.00
N GLY A 357 14.13 -8.09 -50.42
CA GLY A 357 14.44 -6.76 -50.90
C GLY A 357 14.72 -5.67 -49.86
N LEU A 358 14.78 -6.01 -48.57
CA LEU A 358 15.08 -5.05 -47.48
C LEU A 358 16.39 -4.30 -47.78
N LYS A 359 17.45 -4.99 -48.23
CA LYS A 359 18.70 -4.35 -48.58
C LYS A 359 18.53 -3.38 -49.73
N THR A 360 17.76 -3.74 -50.77
CA THR A 360 17.48 -2.84 -51.91
C THR A 360 16.75 -1.59 -51.50
N VAL A 361 15.76 -1.70 -50.59
CA VAL A 361 15.04 -0.55 -50.02
C VAL A 361 16.00 0.32 -49.23
N ASN A 362 16.85 -0.24 -48.39
CA ASN A 362 17.85 0.51 -47.65
C ASN A 362 18.84 1.26 -48.57
N ASP A 363 19.30 0.62 -49.65
CA ASP A 363 20.28 1.20 -50.57
C ASP A 363 19.66 2.29 -51.45
N LEU A 364 18.37 2.20 -51.80
CA LEU A 364 17.68 3.16 -52.68
C LEU A 364 16.98 4.30 -51.91
N GLU A 365 16.36 3.99 -50.79
CA GLU A 365 15.47 4.90 -50.05
C GLU A 365 15.98 5.25 -48.65
N GLY A 366 17.10 4.63 -48.25
CA GLY A 366 17.74 4.84 -46.95
C GLY A 366 17.18 3.95 -45.82
N HIS A 367 17.92 3.88 -44.72
CA HIS A 367 17.61 2.99 -43.57
C HIS A 367 16.23 3.26 -42.93
N ASN A 368 15.75 4.52 -42.99
CA ASN A 368 14.42 4.84 -42.44
C ASN A 368 13.28 4.12 -43.20
N ALA A 369 13.43 3.94 -44.53
CA ALA A 369 12.45 3.21 -45.33
C ALA A 369 12.48 1.71 -45.01
N GLY A 370 13.67 1.14 -44.83
CA GLY A 370 13.82 -0.24 -44.41
C GLY A 370 13.27 -0.50 -42.97
N ASP A 371 13.49 0.45 -42.08
CA ASP A 371 12.91 0.38 -40.71
C ASP A 371 11.38 0.43 -40.74
N LEU A 372 10.79 1.25 -41.60
CA LEU A 372 9.34 1.31 -41.82
C LEU A 372 8.81 -0.02 -42.39
N LEU A 373 9.53 -0.61 -43.35
CA LEU A 373 9.18 -1.91 -43.90
C LEU A 373 9.17 -3.00 -42.85
N LEU A 374 10.17 -3.04 -41.95
CA LEU A 374 10.23 -3.97 -40.81
C LEU A 374 9.08 -3.78 -39.84
N LYS A 375 8.74 -2.53 -39.49
CA LYS A 375 7.59 -2.21 -38.63
C LYS A 375 6.27 -2.67 -39.25
N ASN A 376 6.08 -2.42 -40.54
CA ASN A 376 4.86 -2.84 -41.25
C ASN A 376 4.75 -4.35 -41.33
N ALA A 377 5.83 -5.08 -41.57
CA ALA A 377 5.83 -6.54 -41.53
C ALA A 377 5.45 -7.10 -40.16
N ALA A 378 6.00 -6.53 -39.10
CA ALA A 378 5.63 -6.90 -37.71
C ALA A 378 4.15 -6.64 -37.45
N ASN A 379 3.59 -5.53 -37.89
CA ASN A 379 2.17 -5.21 -37.74
C ASN A 379 1.26 -6.18 -38.53
N VAL A 380 1.65 -6.62 -39.70
CA VAL A 380 0.94 -7.63 -40.46
C VAL A 380 0.91 -8.96 -39.68
N LEU A 381 2.04 -9.38 -39.12
CA LEU A 381 2.10 -10.59 -38.31
C LEU A 381 1.19 -10.49 -37.07
N ARG A 382 1.23 -9.35 -36.34
CA ARG A 382 0.35 -9.10 -35.19
C ARG A 382 -1.14 -9.16 -35.51
N SER A 383 -1.54 -8.87 -36.74
CA SER A 383 -2.95 -8.94 -37.13
C SER A 383 -3.48 -10.38 -37.24
N VAL A 384 -2.59 -11.37 -37.24
CA VAL A 384 -2.94 -12.79 -37.46
C VAL A 384 -2.50 -13.69 -36.29
N PHE A 385 -1.46 -13.33 -35.56
CA PHE A 385 -0.83 -14.14 -34.53
C PHE A 385 -0.73 -13.41 -33.21
N ALA A 386 -0.72 -14.13 -32.10
CA ALA A 386 -0.49 -13.56 -30.78
C ALA A 386 0.91 -12.88 -30.73
N GLU A 387 1.01 -11.77 -30.02
CA GLU A 387 2.25 -10.97 -29.98
C GLU A 387 3.42 -11.74 -29.36
N GLU A 388 3.11 -12.58 -28.37
CA GLU A 388 4.06 -13.43 -27.63
C GLU A 388 4.68 -14.54 -28.50
N GLU A 389 4.09 -14.80 -29.66
CA GLU A 389 4.55 -15.83 -30.61
C GLU A 389 5.35 -15.24 -31.78
N ILE A 390 5.59 -13.93 -31.80
CA ILE A 390 6.29 -13.25 -32.90
C ILE A 390 7.66 -12.79 -32.41
N PHE A 391 8.71 -13.30 -33.04
CA PHE A 391 10.10 -13.01 -32.65
C PHE A 391 10.88 -12.38 -33.81
N ARG A 392 11.74 -11.40 -33.51
CA ARG A 392 12.75 -10.88 -34.42
C ARG A 392 14.12 -11.44 -34.06
N ALA A 393 14.58 -12.41 -34.84
CA ALA A 393 15.83 -13.13 -34.56
C ALA A 393 17.08 -12.53 -35.23
N GLY A 394 16.93 -11.52 -36.08
CA GLY A 394 18.03 -10.87 -36.82
C GLY A 394 17.50 -9.71 -37.68
N GLY A 395 18.19 -9.32 -38.75
CA GLY A 395 17.78 -8.22 -39.66
C GLY A 395 16.32 -8.30 -40.11
N ASP A 396 15.76 -9.49 -40.25
CA ASP A 396 14.39 -9.75 -40.66
C ASP A 396 13.53 -10.30 -39.52
N VAL A 397 12.21 -10.13 -39.64
CA VAL A 397 11.24 -10.64 -38.63
C VAL A 397 11.03 -12.13 -38.83
N ARG A 398 11.24 -12.93 -37.80
CA ARG A 398 11.01 -14.38 -37.85
C ARG A 398 9.93 -14.80 -36.85
N LYS A 399 9.15 -15.81 -37.23
CA LYS A 399 8.10 -16.39 -36.40
C LYS A 399 8.48 -17.77 -35.89
N THR A 400 8.27 -18.03 -34.60
CA THR A 400 8.10 -19.36 -34.04
C THR A 400 6.63 -19.49 -33.65
N ALA A 401 5.90 -20.41 -34.24
CA ALA A 401 4.49 -20.62 -33.88
C ALA A 401 4.29 -22.00 -33.24
N VAL A 402 3.35 -22.04 -32.35
CA VAL A 402 2.87 -23.24 -31.66
C VAL A 402 1.72 -23.88 -32.44
#